data_fdd3d9d7650c8101f2cca9350d062a3d
#
_entry.id   fdd3d9d7650c8101f2cca9350d062a3d
#
_cell.length_a   1.000
_cell.length_b   1.000
_cell.length_c   1.000
_cell.angle_alpha   90.00
_cell.angle_beta   90.00
_cell.angle_gamma   90.00
#
_symmetry.space_group_name_H-M   'P 1'
#
loop_
_entity.id
_entity.type
_entity.pdbx_description
1 polymer ?
#
loop_
_entity_poly.entity_id
_entity_poly.type
_entity_poly.pdbx_seq_one_letter_code
_entity_poly.pdbx_strand_id
1 'polypeptide(L)'
;PSTPQSAAEIVTSNRLGTTTMALTENVEPLNDVKGRKAIQMAIDRQTILDTVYNGDGSLVDGIYPKGLIGYTGDNEGWLKYDPEQAKSLLAEAGYADGFTMEIAADNSSSDSTLLVIQIVQQYLQQIGINAEIKSYDPASWLDLRKSGDMVSFVSSWTADYNDPDNFIYTFFGTPEKSNVRSLNYFN
;
A
#
# COMPACT_ATOMS: atom_id res chain seq x y z
N PRO A 1 -3.69 41.99 35.21
CA PRO A 1 -4.66 41.01 34.82
C PRO A 1 -4.10 40.28 33.59
N SER A 2 -3.58 39.07 33.84
CA SER A 2 -3.14 38.18 32.78
C SER A 2 -4.35 37.56 32.11
N THR A 3 -4.49 37.78 30.83
CA THR A 3 -5.46 37.12 29.96
C THR A 3 -5.23 35.61 30.05
N PRO A 4 -6.25 34.78 30.31
CA PRO A 4 -6.06 33.34 30.29
C PRO A 4 -5.74 32.93 28.86
N GLN A 5 -4.56 32.32 28.67
CA GLN A 5 -4.18 31.69 27.41
C GLN A 5 -5.10 30.49 27.27
N SER A 6 -6.04 30.55 26.31
CA SER A 6 -6.88 29.40 26.00
C SER A 6 -5.97 28.29 25.46
N ALA A 7 -5.90 27.20 26.19
CA ALA A 7 -5.24 26.00 25.69
C ALA A 7 -5.99 25.56 24.43
N ALA A 8 -5.26 25.45 23.32
CA ALA A 8 -5.82 24.89 22.10
C ALA A 8 -6.12 23.40 22.36
N GLU A 9 -7.35 22.99 22.22
CA GLU A 9 -7.75 21.59 22.27
C GLU A 9 -7.45 20.96 20.92
N ILE A 10 -6.62 19.90 20.90
CA ILE A 10 -6.37 19.11 19.71
C ILE A 10 -7.47 18.05 19.63
N VAL A 11 -8.39 18.21 18.70
CA VAL A 11 -9.43 17.21 18.40
C VAL A 11 -8.92 16.32 17.27
N THR A 12 -8.73 15.02 17.55
CA THR A 12 -8.42 14.01 16.55
C THR A 12 -9.70 13.37 16.05
N SER A 13 -9.84 13.20 14.74
CA SER A 13 -10.93 12.44 14.12
C SER A 13 -10.39 11.28 13.30
N ASN A 14 -11.05 10.13 13.36
CA ASN A 14 -10.72 8.99 12.52
C ASN A 14 -11.01 9.31 11.07
N ARG A 15 -9.97 9.24 10.24
CA ARG A 15 -10.08 9.39 8.79
C ARG A 15 -10.32 8.03 8.16
N LEU A 16 -11.37 7.91 7.34
CA LEU A 16 -11.64 6.70 6.56
C LEU A 16 -10.70 6.65 5.35
N GLY A 17 -9.46 6.31 5.59
CA GLY A 17 -8.44 6.24 4.54
C GLY A 17 -7.46 5.10 4.75
N THR A 18 -6.82 4.67 3.67
CA THR A 18 -5.77 3.65 3.68
C THR A 18 -4.55 4.12 2.92
N THR A 19 -3.37 3.70 3.36
CA THR A 19 -2.14 3.73 2.56
C THR A 19 -1.82 2.30 2.17
N THR A 20 -1.70 2.04 0.87
CA THR A 20 -1.54 0.71 0.31
C THR A 20 -0.39 0.66 -0.68
N MET A 21 0.27 -0.49 -0.79
CA MET A 21 1.17 -0.79 -1.88
C MET A 21 0.42 -1.64 -2.91
N ALA A 22 0.33 -1.14 -4.13
CA ALA A 22 -0.21 -1.86 -5.28
C ALA A 22 0.90 -2.65 -5.97
N LEU A 23 0.57 -3.86 -6.44
CA LEU A 23 1.44 -4.75 -7.19
C LEU A 23 0.71 -5.16 -8.47
N THR A 24 1.40 -5.16 -9.61
CA THR A 24 0.82 -5.68 -10.86
C THR A 24 0.82 -7.21 -10.86
N GLU A 25 -0.13 -7.81 -11.59
CA GLU A 25 -0.11 -9.24 -11.92
C GLU A 25 0.49 -9.54 -13.30
N ASN A 26 0.89 -8.52 -14.04
CA ASN A 26 1.29 -8.63 -15.43
C ASN A 26 2.75 -9.06 -15.63
N VAL A 27 3.55 -9.13 -14.58
CA VAL A 27 4.97 -9.46 -14.65
C VAL A 27 5.35 -10.54 -13.66
N GLU A 28 6.30 -11.39 -14.03
CA GLU A 28 6.89 -12.36 -13.11
C GLU A 28 7.81 -11.68 -12.09
N PRO A 29 7.83 -12.16 -10.84
CA PRO A 29 7.03 -13.25 -10.25
C PRO A 29 5.70 -12.76 -9.65
N LEU A 30 5.27 -11.53 -9.92
CA LEU A 30 4.08 -10.94 -9.33
C LEU A 30 2.77 -11.52 -9.92
N ASN A 31 2.84 -12.19 -11.07
CA ASN A 31 1.74 -12.99 -11.62
C ASN A 31 1.44 -14.23 -10.76
N ASP A 32 2.42 -14.77 -10.00
CA ASP A 32 2.19 -15.80 -8.98
C ASP A 32 1.73 -15.18 -7.65
N VAL A 33 0.68 -15.72 -7.07
CA VAL A 33 0.19 -15.33 -5.75
C VAL A 33 1.25 -15.50 -4.66
N LYS A 34 2.18 -16.45 -4.80
CA LYS A 34 3.28 -16.67 -3.87
C LYS A 34 4.25 -15.48 -3.86
N GLY A 35 4.59 -14.94 -5.03
CA GLY A 35 5.42 -13.74 -5.15
C GLY A 35 4.79 -12.54 -4.44
N ARG A 36 3.50 -12.30 -4.65
CA ARG A 36 2.77 -11.21 -3.99
C ARG A 36 2.66 -11.42 -2.47
N LYS A 37 2.38 -12.65 -2.01
CA LYS A 37 2.36 -12.99 -0.57
C LYS A 37 3.73 -12.80 0.07
N ALA A 38 4.81 -13.16 -0.59
CA ALA A 38 6.16 -12.97 -0.10
C ALA A 38 6.44 -11.49 0.17
N ILE A 39 6.09 -10.60 -0.76
CA ILE A 39 6.23 -9.15 -0.57
C ILE A 39 5.41 -8.68 0.65
N GLN A 40 4.17 -9.11 0.77
CA GLN A 40 3.31 -8.72 1.90
C GLN A 40 3.88 -9.18 3.24
N MET A 41 4.39 -10.41 3.32
CA MET A 41 4.96 -10.99 4.53
C MET A 41 6.35 -10.45 4.88
N ALA A 42 7.06 -9.88 3.91
CA ALA A 42 8.36 -9.26 4.13
C ALA A 42 8.30 -7.90 4.82
N ILE A 43 7.14 -7.22 4.79
CA ILE A 43 7.01 -5.83 5.24
C ILE A 43 6.40 -5.78 6.65
N ASP A 44 7.18 -5.26 7.62
CA ASP A 44 6.67 -4.96 8.97
C ASP A 44 5.86 -3.66 8.94
N ARG A 45 4.56 -3.82 8.76
CA ARG A 45 3.61 -2.70 8.69
C ARG A 45 3.44 -1.98 10.03
N GLN A 46 3.68 -2.67 11.17
CA GLN A 46 3.63 -2.03 12.47
C GLN A 46 4.79 -1.04 12.64
N THR A 47 5.99 -1.45 12.24
CA THR A 47 7.15 -0.54 12.26
C THR A 47 6.93 0.68 11.35
N ILE A 48 6.29 0.51 10.19
CA ILE A 48 5.92 1.65 9.32
C ILE A 48 4.92 2.57 10.03
N LEU A 49 3.88 2.02 10.64
CA LEU A 49 2.88 2.79 11.38
C LEU A 49 3.52 3.62 12.50
N ASP A 50 4.38 2.99 13.29
CA ASP A 50 5.03 3.64 14.43
C ASP A 50 6.05 4.70 13.99
N THR A 51 6.83 4.41 12.92
CA THR A 51 7.93 5.28 12.47
C THR A 51 7.44 6.47 11.64
N VAL A 52 6.51 6.23 10.70
CA VAL A 52 6.07 7.25 9.74
C VAL A 52 4.87 8.02 10.26
N TYR A 53 3.98 7.36 10.98
CA TYR A 53 2.70 7.91 11.44
C TYR A 53 2.62 8.08 12.96
N ASN A 54 3.72 7.87 13.68
CA ASN A 54 3.81 7.96 15.17
C ASN A 54 2.75 7.09 15.89
N GLY A 55 2.38 5.97 15.30
CA GLY A 55 1.34 5.08 15.81
C GLY A 55 -0.10 5.60 15.59
N ASP A 56 -0.27 6.72 14.88
CA ASP A 56 -1.60 7.28 14.61
C ASP A 56 -2.25 6.55 13.41
N GLY A 57 -3.09 5.58 13.75
CA GLY A 57 -3.78 4.74 12.79
C GLY A 57 -3.96 3.29 13.25
N SER A 58 -4.25 2.41 12.31
CA SER A 58 -4.34 0.96 12.55
C SER A 58 -3.95 0.17 11.32
N LEU A 59 -3.46 -1.04 11.52
CA LEU A 59 -3.20 -1.97 10.42
C LEU A 59 -4.52 -2.39 9.77
N VAL A 60 -4.49 -2.51 8.44
CA VAL A 60 -5.61 -2.98 7.64
C VAL A 60 -5.18 -4.26 6.92
N ASP A 61 -5.86 -5.37 7.17
CA ASP A 61 -5.60 -6.67 6.55
C ASP A 61 -6.59 -7.00 5.41
N GLY A 62 -7.43 -6.05 5.08
CA GLY A 62 -8.41 -6.11 3.99
C GLY A 62 -8.24 -4.96 3.01
N ILE A 63 -9.31 -4.69 2.28
CA ILE A 63 -9.33 -3.69 1.21
C ILE A 63 -9.65 -2.29 1.75
N TYR A 64 -10.42 -2.19 2.83
CA TYR A 64 -10.95 -0.94 3.38
C TYR A 64 -10.74 -0.81 4.89
N PRO A 65 -10.71 0.44 5.42
CA PRO A 65 -10.33 0.69 6.80
C PRO A 65 -11.42 0.30 7.81
N LYS A 66 -11.01 0.14 9.06
CA LYS A 66 -11.91 0.04 10.21
C LYS A 66 -12.82 1.28 10.27
N GLY A 67 -14.08 1.06 10.64
CA GLY A 67 -15.09 2.13 10.74
C GLY A 67 -15.89 2.38 9.47
N LEU A 68 -15.53 1.74 8.35
CA LEU A 68 -16.39 1.71 7.17
C LEU A 68 -17.60 0.81 7.40
N ILE A 69 -18.76 1.17 6.84
CA ILE A 69 -19.96 0.32 6.90
C ILE A 69 -19.63 -1.07 6.35
N GLY A 70 -20.03 -2.12 7.08
CA GLY A 70 -19.81 -3.51 6.68
C GLY A 70 -18.43 -4.07 7.06
N TYR A 71 -17.57 -3.31 7.74
CA TYR A 71 -16.33 -3.85 8.30
C TYR A 71 -16.64 -4.88 9.39
N THR A 72 -16.21 -6.14 9.20
CA THR A 72 -16.46 -7.24 10.14
C THR A 72 -15.23 -7.64 10.97
N GLY A 73 -14.05 -7.27 10.53
CA GLY A 73 -12.79 -7.67 11.17
C GLY A 73 -12.37 -9.12 10.89
N ASP A 74 -13.08 -9.85 10.03
CA ASP A 74 -12.82 -11.29 9.76
C ASP A 74 -11.41 -11.56 9.22
N ASN A 75 -10.77 -10.56 8.62
CA ASN A 75 -9.43 -10.66 8.05
C ASN A 75 -8.33 -10.14 9.00
N GLU A 76 -8.65 -9.71 10.21
CA GLU A 76 -7.65 -9.18 11.13
C GLU A 76 -6.59 -10.26 11.49
N GLY A 77 -5.31 -9.88 11.35
CA GLY A 77 -4.17 -10.77 11.59
C GLY A 77 -3.88 -11.77 10.46
N TRP A 78 -4.54 -11.64 9.32
CA TRP A 78 -4.29 -12.48 8.15
C TRP A 78 -2.93 -12.19 7.50
N LEU A 79 -2.54 -10.92 7.39
CA LEU A 79 -1.25 -10.50 6.84
C LEU A 79 -0.23 -10.32 7.98
N LYS A 80 0.57 -11.36 8.24
CA LYS A 80 1.61 -11.34 9.28
C LYS A 80 2.96 -11.05 8.67
N TYR A 81 3.76 -10.26 9.40
CA TYR A 81 5.17 -10.09 9.10
C TYR A 81 5.92 -11.39 9.41
N ASP A 82 6.51 -12.00 8.39
CA ASP A 82 7.32 -13.22 8.49
C ASP A 82 8.31 -13.27 7.31
N PRO A 83 9.49 -12.66 7.44
CA PRO A 83 10.48 -12.60 6.37
C PRO A 83 11.06 -13.97 5.99
N GLU A 84 11.08 -14.95 6.91
CA GLU A 84 11.57 -16.28 6.60
C GLU A 84 10.55 -17.07 5.75
N GLN A 85 9.27 -16.95 6.08
CA GLN A 85 8.20 -17.49 5.23
C GLN A 85 8.16 -16.78 3.87
N ALA A 86 8.44 -15.48 3.83
CA ALA A 86 8.53 -14.72 2.59
C ALA A 86 9.63 -15.27 1.66
N LYS A 87 10.83 -15.54 2.18
CA LYS A 87 11.93 -16.18 1.42
C LYS A 87 11.55 -17.57 0.91
N SER A 88 10.86 -18.37 1.75
CA SER A 88 10.38 -19.70 1.36
C SER A 88 9.42 -19.62 0.18
N LEU A 89 8.46 -18.69 0.23
CA LEU A 89 7.50 -18.47 -0.86
C LEU A 89 8.17 -18.02 -2.16
N LEU A 90 9.21 -17.15 -2.08
CA LEU A 90 9.99 -16.77 -3.25
C LEU A 90 10.72 -17.97 -3.86
N ALA A 91 11.33 -18.80 -3.03
CA ALA A 91 11.99 -20.03 -3.49
C ALA A 91 11.01 -21.00 -4.16
N GLU A 92 9.81 -21.17 -3.59
CA GLU A 92 8.75 -21.99 -4.18
C GLU A 92 8.20 -21.42 -5.50
N ALA A 93 8.26 -20.11 -5.68
CA ALA A 93 7.91 -19.42 -6.93
C ALA A 93 9.04 -19.47 -7.97
N GLY A 94 10.21 -20.05 -7.63
CA GLY A 94 11.36 -20.15 -8.53
C GLY A 94 12.35 -18.99 -8.43
N TYR A 95 12.24 -18.13 -7.41
CA TYR A 95 13.04 -16.94 -7.21
C TYR A 95 13.85 -16.97 -5.89
N ALA A 96 14.49 -18.10 -5.61
CA ALA A 96 15.32 -18.29 -4.42
C ALA A 96 16.47 -17.25 -4.30
N ASP A 97 17.00 -16.81 -5.44
CA ASP A 97 18.07 -15.80 -5.54
C ASP A 97 17.51 -14.36 -5.56
N GLY A 98 16.21 -14.20 -5.40
CA GLY A 98 15.53 -12.91 -5.50
C GLY A 98 15.31 -12.45 -6.95
N PHE A 99 14.91 -11.20 -7.10
CA PHE A 99 14.68 -10.55 -8.40
C PHE A 99 14.73 -9.02 -8.26
N THR A 100 14.71 -8.32 -9.39
CA THR A 100 14.63 -6.86 -9.41
C THR A 100 13.22 -6.42 -9.80
N MET A 101 12.68 -5.43 -9.08
CA MET A 101 11.40 -4.80 -9.39
C MET A 101 11.46 -3.28 -9.23
N GLU A 102 10.55 -2.58 -9.89
CA GLU A 102 10.41 -1.13 -9.76
C GLU A 102 9.34 -0.77 -8.73
N ILE A 103 9.61 0.26 -7.93
CA ILE A 103 8.59 1.00 -7.18
C ILE A 103 8.49 2.39 -7.77
N ALA A 104 7.38 2.67 -8.45
CA ALA A 104 7.13 3.98 -9.04
C ALA A 104 6.72 4.98 -7.96
N ALA A 105 7.45 6.09 -7.85
CA ALA A 105 7.18 7.18 -6.92
C ALA A 105 6.77 8.44 -7.70
N ASP A 106 5.65 9.04 -7.30
CA ASP A 106 5.29 10.39 -7.73
C ASP A 106 6.14 11.40 -6.95
N ASN A 107 6.90 12.25 -7.64
CA ASN A 107 7.79 13.22 -7.01
C ASN A 107 7.05 14.37 -6.29
N SER A 108 5.73 14.48 -6.46
CA SER A 108 4.85 15.37 -5.70
C SER A 108 4.20 14.72 -4.48
N SER A 109 4.50 13.44 -4.22
CA SER A 109 3.99 12.73 -3.05
C SER A 109 4.48 13.37 -1.74
N SER A 110 3.69 13.18 -0.67
CA SER A 110 4.09 13.64 0.67
C SER A 110 5.38 12.96 1.15
N ASP A 111 6.11 13.64 2.02
CA ASP A 111 7.32 13.08 2.64
C ASP A 111 7.05 11.75 3.34
N SER A 112 5.87 11.59 3.97
CA SER A 112 5.46 10.32 4.59
C SER A 112 5.31 9.20 3.57
N THR A 113 4.73 9.45 2.40
CA THR A 113 4.62 8.46 1.32
C THR A 113 6.00 8.05 0.81
N LEU A 114 6.88 9.02 0.58
CA LEU A 114 8.25 8.74 0.12
C LEU A 114 9.04 7.94 1.17
N LEU A 115 8.85 8.26 2.45
CA LEU A 115 9.47 7.50 3.55
C LEU A 115 8.96 6.06 3.63
N VAL A 116 7.65 5.85 3.45
CA VAL A 116 7.07 4.48 3.35
C VAL A 116 7.73 3.69 2.22
N ILE A 117 7.88 4.29 1.03
CA ILE A 117 8.53 3.64 -0.12
C ILE A 117 9.97 3.21 0.21
N GLN A 118 10.74 4.09 0.88
CA GLN A 118 12.12 3.79 1.28
C GLN A 118 12.21 2.66 2.32
N ILE A 119 11.30 2.64 3.29
CA ILE A 119 11.24 1.58 4.31
C ILE A 119 10.85 0.25 3.65
N VAL A 120 9.87 0.26 2.74
CA VAL A 120 9.47 -0.93 1.97
C VAL A 120 10.65 -1.47 1.16
N GLN A 121 11.39 -0.61 0.47
CA GLN A 121 12.61 -1.00 -0.26
C GLN A 121 13.60 -1.76 0.63
N GLN A 122 13.84 -1.26 1.86
CA GLN A 122 14.75 -1.91 2.80
C GLN A 122 14.26 -3.29 3.25
N TYR A 123 12.95 -3.45 3.50
CA TYR A 123 12.37 -4.75 3.84
C TYR A 123 12.48 -5.75 2.68
N LEU A 124 12.20 -5.31 1.46
CA LEU A 124 12.29 -6.16 0.27
C LEU A 124 13.72 -6.64 0.02
N GLN A 125 14.71 -5.78 0.28
CA GLN A 125 16.12 -6.15 0.17
C GLN A 125 16.51 -7.28 1.14
N GLN A 126 15.90 -7.37 2.32
CA GLN A 126 16.19 -8.42 3.30
C GLN A 126 15.77 -9.81 2.84
N ILE A 127 14.84 -9.91 1.89
CA ILE A 127 14.38 -11.16 1.30
C ILE A 127 14.93 -11.40 -0.11
N GLY A 128 15.92 -10.61 -0.54
CA GLY A 128 16.58 -10.76 -1.84
C GLY A 128 15.94 -9.98 -2.99
N ILE A 129 14.90 -9.20 -2.75
CA ILE A 129 14.27 -8.38 -3.79
C ILE A 129 15.01 -7.04 -3.91
N ASN A 130 15.61 -6.78 -5.07
CA ASN A 130 16.20 -5.49 -5.39
C ASN A 130 15.11 -4.54 -5.91
N ALA A 131 14.51 -3.76 -5.00
CA ALA A 131 13.49 -2.78 -5.35
C ALA A 131 14.13 -1.45 -5.77
N GLU A 132 13.95 -1.06 -7.04
CA GLU A 132 14.46 0.20 -7.59
C GLU A 132 13.37 1.28 -7.50
N ILE A 133 13.63 2.34 -6.74
CA ILE A 133 12.71 3.47 -6.65
C ILE A 133 12.94 4.36 -7.88
N LYS A 134 11.91 4.46 -8.74
CA LYS A 134 11.92 5.40 -9.87
C LYS A 134 10.95 6.54 -9.64
N SER A 135 11.47 7.76 -9.69
CA SER A 135 10.70 8.98 -9.49
C SER A 135 10.20 9.52 -10.83
N TYR A 136 8.93 9.82 -10.89
CA TYR A 136 8.24 10.38 -12.05
C TYR A 136 7.61 11.73 -11.70
N ASP A 137 7.47 12.61 -12.68
CA ASP A 137 6.59 13.77 -12.52
C ASP A 137 5.10 13.31 -12.48
N PRO A 138 4.20 14.13 -11.90
CA PRO A 138 2.80 13.72 -11.68
C PRO A 138 2.06 13.30 -12.95
N ALA A 139 2.35 13.93 -14.08
CA ALA A 139 1.67 13.61 -15.34
C ALA A 139 2.14 12.25 -15.88
N SER A 140 3.45 12.03 -15.94
CA SER A 140 4.04 10.75 -16.35
C SER A 140 3.63 9.61 -15.42
N TRP A 141 3.61 9.86 -14.09
CA TRP A 141 3.15 8.88 -13.12
C TRP A 141 1.68 8.48 -13.35
N LEU A 142 0.83 9.48 -13.57
CA LEU A 142 -0.59 9.24 -13.82
C LEU A 142 -0.83 8.46 -15.13
N ASP A 143 -0.06 8.76 -16.18
CA ASP A 143 -0.18 8.07 -17.47
C ASP A 143 0.28 6.61 -17.37
N LEU A 144 1.40 6.34 -16.68
CA LEU A 144 1.85 4.98 -16.38
C LEU A 144 0.82 4.20 -15.54
N ARG A 145 0.21 4.85 -14.55
CA ARG A 145 -0.85 4.24 -13.74
C ARG A 145 -2.07 3.87 -14.59
N LYS A 146 -2.47 4.75 -15.51
CA LYS A 146 -3.64 4.51 -16.39
C LYS A 146 -3.38 3.45 -17.45
N SER A 147 -2.14 3.32 -17.93
CA SER A 147 -1.76 2.28 -18.89
C SER A 147 -1.69 0.89 -18.27
N GLY A 148 -1.51 0.80 -16.95
CA GLY A 148 -1.30 -0.48 -16.24
C GLY A 148 0.14 -0.97 -16.31
N ASP A 149 1.09 -0.13 -16.76
CA ASP A 149 2.49 -0.52 -16.95
C ASP A 149 3.34 -0.39 -15.67
N MET A 150 2.77 0.17 -14.59
CA MET A 150 3.47 0.21 -13.30
C MET A 150 3.61 -1.18 -12.70
N VAL A 151 4.83 -1.51 -12.25
CA VAL A 151 5.08 -2.77 -11.53
C VAL A 151 4.57 -2.69 -10.10
N SER A 152 4.91 -1.61 -9.40
CA SER A 152 4.38 -1.33 -8.06
C SER A 152 4.42 0.16 -7.74
N PHE A 153 3.59 0.57 -6.78
CA PHE A 153 3.59 1.93 -6.23
C PHE A 153 2.90 1.95 -4.86
N VAL A 154 3.17 2.99 -4.08
CA VAL A 154 2.46 3.28 -2.83
C VAL A 154 1.51 4.45 -3.06
N SER A 155 0.27 4.30 -2.64
CA SER A 155 -0.76 5.33 -2.75
C SER A 155 -1.64 5.36 -1.52
N SER A 156 -2.16 6.54 -1.21
CA SER A 156 -3.16 6.74 -0.16
C SER A 156 -4.50 7.07 -0.78
N TRP A 157 -5.57 6.55 -0.18
CA TRP A 157 -6.94 6.86 -0.55
C TRP A 157 -7.74 7.23 0.69
N THR A 158 -8.57 8.24 0.58
CA THR A 158 -9.53 8.60 1.61
C THR A 158 -10.93 8.51 1.03
N ALA A 159 -11.82 7.84 1.75
CA ALA A 159 -13.20 7.71 1.32
C ALA A 159 -13.90 9.08 1.20
N ASP A 160 -14.58 9.30 0.10
CA ASP A 160 -15.43 10.47 -0.11
C ASP A 160 -16.76 10.35 0.67
N TYR A 161 -17.17 9.11 0.93
CA TYR A 161 -18.37 8.75 1.70
C TYR A 161 -18.18 7.38 2.37
N ASN A 162 -18.96 7.13 3.43
CA ASN A 162 -18.82 5.91 4.24
C ASN A 162 -19.55 4.72 3.60
N ASP A 163 -18.98 4.20 2.51
CA ASP A 163 -19.48 3.01 1.81
C ASP A 163 -18.30 2.20 1.25
N PRO A 164 -18.30 0.87 1.36
CA PRO A 164 -17.27 -0.02 0.78
C PRO A 164 -17.07 0.15 -0.73
N ASP A 165 -18.10 0.59 -1.46
CA ASP A 165 -18.04 0.86 -2.88
C ASP A 165 -16.91 1.84 -3.24
N ASN A 166 -16.66 2.82 -2.37
CA ASN A 166 -15.59 3.80 -2.54
C ASN A 166 -14.18 3.20 -2.59
N PHE A 167 -14.01 1.98 -2.08
CA PHE A 167 -12.76 1.22 -2.15
C PHE A 167 -12.85 0.08 -3.16
N ILE A 168 -13.89 -0.75 -3.06
CA ILE A 168 -14.00 -1.97 -3.85
C ILE A 168 -14.20 -1.62 -5.33
N TYR A 169 -15.17 -0.78 -5.64
CA TYR A 169 -15.48 -0.42 -7.02
C TYR A 169 -14.38 0.44 -7.66
N THR A 170 -13.83 1.36 -6.87
CA THR A 170 -12.77 2.27 -7.33
C THR A 170 -11.50 1.52 -7.73
N PHE A 171 -11.10 0.49 -6.96
CA PHE A 171 -9.82 -0.19 -7.16
C PHE A 171 -9.93 -1.56 -7.81
N PHE A 172 -11.06 -2.24 -7.67
CA PHE A 172 -11.26 -3.62 -8.12
C PHE A 172 -12.44 -3.77 -9.09
N GLY A 173 -13.13 -2.69 -9.41
CA GLY A 173 -14.17 -2.67 -10.43
C GLY A 173 -13.61 -2.88 -11.84
N THR A 174 -14.42 -3.48 -12.74
CA THR A 174 -14.00 -3.62 -14.14
C THR A 174 -13.94 -2.26 -14.84
N PRO A 175 -13.05 -2.06 -15.84
CA PRO A 175 -12.90 -0.80 -16.58
C PRO A 175 -14.20 -0.29 -17.20
N GLU A 176 -15.10 -1.21 -17.54
CA GLU A 176 -16.40 -0.91 -18.17
C GLU A 176 -17.40 -0.29 -17.18
N LYS A 177 -17.20 -0.51 -15.88
CA LYS A 177 -18.12 -0.10 -14.82
C LYS A 177 -17.57 1.00 -13.93
N SER A 178 -16.26 1.22 -13.88
CA SER A 178 -15.65 2.28 -13.10
C SER A 178 -15.28 3.46 -14.01
N ASN A 179 -15.73 4.67 -13.65
CA ASN A 179 -15.29 5.91 -14.32
C ASN A 179 -13.85 6.28 -13.99
N VAL A 180 -13.29 5.69 -12.95
CA VAL A 180 -11.88 5.69 -12.65
C VAL A 180 -11.36 4.42 -13.30
N ARG A 181 -10.49 4.52 -14.30
CA ARG A 181 -9.79 3.33 -14.81
C ARG A 181 -9.16 2.68 -13.60
N SER A 182 -9.84 1.63 -13.16
CA SER A 182 -9.45 0.89 -11.98
C SER A 182 -8.00 0.51 -12.15
N LEU A 183 -7.30 0.53 -11.06
CA LEU A 183 -6.02 -0.13 -10.96
C LEU A 183 -6.29 -1.62 -11.16
N ASN A 184 -6.58 -2.03 -12.41
CA ASN A 184 -6.73 -3.44 -12.77
C ASN A 184 -5.36 -4.11 -12.69
N TYR A 185 -4.82 -4.10 -11.49
CA TYR A 185 -3.69 -4.92 -11.11
C TYR A 185 -4.13 -6.31 -10.66
N PHE A 186 -5.47 -6.56 -10.70
CA PHE A 186 -6.10 -7.82 -10.32
C PHE A 186 -7.18 -8.16 -11.37
N ASN A 187 -6.88 -9.05 -12.27
CA ASN A 187 -7.86 -9.76 -13.08
C ASN A 187 -8.05 -11.16 -12.51
#